data_f0125bb5e807030498c7da507a7e9815
#
_entry.id   f0125bb5e807030498c7da507a7e9815
#
_cell.length_a   1.000
_cell.length_b   1.000
_cell.length_c   1.000
_cell.angle_alpha   90.00
_cell.angle_beta   90.00
_cell.angle_gamma   90.00
#
_symmetry.space_group_name_H-M   'P 1'
#
loop_
_entity.id
_entity.type
_entity.pdbx_description
1 polymer ?
#
loop_
_entity_poly.entity_id
_entity_poly.type
_entity_poly.pdbx_seq_one_letter_code
_entity_poly.pdbx_strand_id
1 'polypeptide(L)'
;LIVIIGVVMVMFCKKQGIKKIGEVILGFGILFMGLSIMGDSMEAVKESPQMIEFLASLTNPFAAILTGFAITAVLQSSSATVGIILLMVSQNLLEFTICPFMILGCNIGSCVSARVASLSGKKDAKRAALIHLLFNVIGSAVMFLILLLAIDPFTDMMLYISGGNLARSVANVHTLMK
;
A
#
# COMPACT_ATOMS: atom_id res chain seq x y z
N LEU A 1 -23.57 2.94 6.00
CA LEU A 1 -24.66 3.37 5.10
C LEU A 1 -24.39 2.94 3.66
N ILE A 2 -23.21 3.23 3.07
CA ILE A 2 -22.86 2.89 1.68
C ILE A 2 -23.01 1.39 1.39
N VAL A 3 -22.53 0.53 2.29
CA VAL A 3 -22.66 -0.94 2.18
C VAL A 3 -24.13 -1.36 2.09
N ILE A 4 -24.99 -0.80 2.94
CA ILE A 4 -26.43 -1.12 2.94
C ILE A 4 -27.06 -0.75 1.61
N ILE A 5 -26.76 0.43 1.08
CA ILE A 5 -27.27 0.86 -0.25
C ILE A 5 -26.81 -0.11 -1.33
N GLY A 6 -25.53 -0.48 -1.34
CA GLY A 6 -24.99 -1.45 -2.30
C GLY A 6 -25.69 -2.80 -2.22
N VAL A 7 -25.89 -3.34 -1.01
CA VAL A 7 -26.58 -4.62 -0.79
C VAL A 7 -28.03 -4.55 -1.30
N VAL A 8 -28.78 -3.50 -0.96
CA VAL A 8 -30.15 -3.33 -1.41
C VAL A 8 -30.25 -3.28 -2.93
N MET A 9 -29.34 -2.54 -3.59
CA MET A 9 -29.29 -2.48 -5.05
C MET A 9 -28.97 -3.84 -5.69
N VAL A 10 -28.03 -4.59 -5.13
CA VAL A 10 -27.65 -5.91 -5.64
C VAL A 10 -28.77 -6.94 -5.45
N MET A 11 -29.45 -6.91 -4.30
CA MET A 11 -30.47 -7.92 -3.97
C MET A 11 -31.85 -7.62 -4.59
N PHE A 12 -32.27 -6.38 -4.61
CA PHE A 12 -33.64 -6.02 -4.96
C PHE A 12 -33.83 -5.43 -6.37
N CYS A 13 -32.76 -4.95 -7.02
CA CYS A 13 -32.89 -4.40 -8.37
C CYS A 13 -32.84 -5.51 -9.44
N LYS A 14 -33.86 -5.56 -10.29
CA LYS A 14 -33.96 -6.54 -11.39
C LYS A 14 -33.15 -6.14 -12.64
N LYS A 15 -32.86 -4.85 -12.83
CA LYS A 15 -32.11 -4.37 -14.00
C LYS A 15 -30.61 -4.62 -13.83
N GLN A 16 -30.01 -5.35 -14.74
CA GLN A 16 -28.59 -5.71 -14.75
C GLN A 16 -27.65 -4.50 -14.57
N GLY A 17 -27.96 -3.36 -15.23
CA GLY A 17 -27.14 -2.14 -15.13
C GLY A 17 -27.11 -1.57 -13.70
N ILE A 18 -28.28 -1.53 -13.03
CA ILE A 18 -28.40 -1.04 -11.66
C ILE A 18 -27.71 -2.00 -10.69
N LYS A 19 -27.81 -3.31 -10.93
CA LYS A 19 -27.14 -4.33 -10.13
C LYS A 19 -25.62 -4.18 -10.18
N LYS A 20 -25.04 -3.95 -11.36
CA LYS A 20 -23.59 -3.68 -11.51
C LYS A 20 -23.13 -2.43 -10.76
N ILE A 21 -23.94 -1.35 -10.82
CA ILE A 21 -23.66 -0.14 -10.02
C ILE A 21 -23.71 -0.46 -8.52
N GLY A 22 -24.70 -1.26 -8.09
CA GLY A 22 -24.81 -1.72 -6.72
C GLY A 22 -23.59 -2.53 -6.26
N GLU A 23 -23.04 -3.40 -7.12
CA GLU A 23 -21.81 -4.16 -6.86
C GLU A 23 -20.60 -3.24 -6.66
N VAL A 24 -20.47 -2.19 -7.47
CA VAL A 24 -19.40 -1.19 -7.33
C VAL A 24 -19.55 -0.42 -6.01
N ILE A 25 -20.75 0.07 -5.70
CA ILE A 25 -21.04 0.78 -4.45
C ILE A 25 -20.77 -0.12 -3.24
N LEU A 26 -21.16 -1.39 -3.30
CA LEU A 26 -20.91 -2.38 -2.26
C LEU A 26 -19.41 -2.60 -2.07
N GLY A 27 -18.65 -2.77 -3.15
CA GLY A 27 -17.20 -2.92 -3.11
C GLY A 27 -16.50 -1.74 -2.44
N PHE A 28 -16.87 -0.51 -2.82
CA PHE A 28 -16.36 0.70 -2.16
C PHE A 28 -16.75 0.74 -0.68
N GLY A 29 -17.99 0.40 -0.35
CA GLY A 29 -18.45 0.39 1.04
C GLY A 29 -17.68 -0.61 1.90
N ILE A 30 -17.40 -1.81 1.39
CA ILE A 30 -16.58 -2.83 2.08
C ILE A 30 -15.14 -2.36 2.24
N LEU A 31 -14.56 -1.71 1.20
CA LEU A 31 -13.20 -1.16 1.26
C LEU A 31 -13.07 -0.13 2.39
N PHE A 32 -13.97 0.86 2.44
CA PHE A 32 -13.94 1.88 3.50
C PHE A 32 -14.20 1.31 4.89
N MET A 33 -15.07 0.30 4.99
CA MET A 33 -15.31 -0.40 6.26
C MET A 33 -14.04 -1.14 6.72
N GLY A 34 -13.33 -1.80 5.79
CA GLY A 34 -12.04 -2.43 6.08
C GLY A 34 -10.98 -1.43 6.55
N LEU A 35 -10.88 -0.26 5.89
CA LEU A 35 -9.98 0.81 6.30
C LEU A 35 -10.33 1.35 7.69
N SER A 36 -11.63 1.48 8.03
CA SER A 36 -12.06 1.89 9.37
C SER A 36 -11.65 0.87 10.43
N ILE A 37 -11.91 -0.42 10.20
CA ILE A 37 -11.52 -1.50 11.12
C ILE A 37 -10.00 -1.53 11.31
N MET A 38 -9.24 -1.36 10.24
CA MET A 38 -7.78 -1.27 10.33
C MET A 38 -7.34 -0.04 11.15
N GLY A 39 -8.01 1.11 10.95
CA GLY A 39 -7.75 2.33 11.71
C GLY A 39 -7.97 2.14 13.21
N ASP A 40 -9.08 1.51 13.58
CA ASP A 40 -9.41 1.21 14.99
C ASP A 40 -8.38 0.22 15.59
N SER A 41 -7.91 -0.74 14.78
CA SER A 41 -6.89 -1.70 15.21
C SER A 41 -5.51 -1.06 15.47
N MET A 42 -5.23 0.12 14.87
CA MET A 42 -3.98 0.85 15.11
C MET A 42 -3.89 1.40 16.54
N GLU A 43 -4.99 1.54 17.24
CA GLU A 43 -5.00 1.95 18.65
C GLU A 43 -4.29 0.90 19.54
N ALA A 44 -4.53 -0.38 19.28
CA ALA A 44 -3.80 -1.48 19.93
C ALA A 44 -2.30 -1.47 19.59
N VAL A 45 -1.93 -1.02 18.41
CA VAL A 45 -0.51 -0.86 18.02
C VAL A 45 0.16 0.25 18.82
N LYS A 46 -0.55 1.37 19.08
CA LYS A 46 -0.07 2.48 19.91
C LYS A 46 0.17 2.09 21.37
N GLU A 47 -0.57 1.12 21.86
CA GLU A 47 -0.44 0.64 23.25
C GLU A 47 0.64 -0.43 23.44
N SER A 48 1.18 -0.99 22.35
CA SER A 48 2.22 -2.03 22.41
C SER A 48 3.62 -1.42 22.43
N PRO A 49 4.37 -1.49 23.56
CA PRO A 49 5.72 -0.97 23.64
C PRO A 49 6.68 -1.59 22.61
N GLN A 50 6.52 -2.90 22.36
CA GLN A 50 7.33 -3.65 21.39
C GLN A 50 7.11 -3.15 19.96
N MET A 51 5.86 -2.79 19.61
CA MET A 51 5.53 -2.27 18.30
C MET A 51 6.05 -0.84 18.12
N ILE A 52 5.96 -0.02 19.17
CA ILE A 52 6.51 1.34 19.17
C ILE A 52 8.02 1.30 18.97
N GLU A 53 8.71 0.42 19.71
CA GLU A 53 10.17 0.23 19.58
C GLU A 53 10.55 -0.26 18.18
N PHE A 54 9.79 -1.22 17.63
CA PHE A 54 10.00 -1.68 16.27
C PHE A 54 9.81 -0.55 15.24
N LEU A 55 8.74 0.24 15.36
CA LEU A 55 8.49 1.37 14.45
C LEU A 55 9.53 2.47 14.59
N ALA A 56 9.96 2.78 15.82
CA ALA A 56 11.05 3.71 16.07
C ALA A 56 12.40 3.23 15.49
N SER A 57 12.61 1.92 15.36
CA SER A 57 13.79 1.35 14.72
C SER A 57 13.78 1.50 13.19
N LEU A 58 12.64 1.80 12.55
CA LEU A 58 12.50 1.98 11.11
C LEU A 58 13.05 3.33 10.60
N THR A 59 14.04 3.89 11.27
CA THR A 59 14.76 5.09 10.80
C THR A 59 15.73 4.78 9.66
N ASN A 60 16.10 3.50 9.50
CA ASN A 60 17.01 3.08 8.44
C ASN A 60 16.21 2.78 7.14
N PRO A 61 16.55 3.44 6.00
CA PRO A 61 15.90 3.21 4.72
C PRO A 61 15.86 1.74 4.26
N PHE A 62 16.94 0.98 4.51
CA PHE A 62 16.99 -0.45 4.16
C PHE A 62 16.03 -1.28 5.01
N ALA A 63 15.92 -1.00 6.31
CA ALA A 63 14.96 -1.65 7.20
C ALA A 63 13.52 -1.36 6.75
N ALA A 64 13.25 -0.11 6.36
CA ALA A 64 11.95 0.29 5.84
C ALA A 64 11.58 -0.46 4.55
N ILE A 65 12.51 -0.57 3.59
CA ILE A 65 12.30 -1.36 2.36
C ILE A 65 12.02 -2.82 2.70
N LEU A 66 12.83 -3.41 3.56
CA LEU A 66 12.67 -4.83 3.94
C LEU A 66 11.32 -5.07 4.62
N THR A 67 10.89 -4.16 5.49
CA THR A 67 9.59 -4.23 6.17
C THR A 67 8.45 -4.12 5.17
N GLY A 68 8.46 -3.13 4.27
CA GLY A 68 7.46 -2.99 3.22
C GLY A 68 7.40 -4.20 2.29
N PHE A 69 8.56 -4.75 1.91
CA PHE A 69 8.68 -5.98 1.15
C PHE A 69 8.06 -7.17 1.90
N ALA A 70 8.44 -7.41 3.16
CA ALA A 70 7.98 -8.55 3.94
C ALA A 70 6.47 -8.53 4.15
N ILE A 71 5.91 -7.38 4.55
CA ILE A 71 4.46 -7.23 4.74
C ILE A 71 3.73 -7.49 3.42
N THR A 72 4.20 -6.90 2.31
CA THR A 72 3.54 -7.07 1.01
C THR A 72 3.66 -8.50 0.49
N ALA A 73 4.80 -9.16 0.69
CA ALA A 73 4.99 -10.55 0.30
C ALA A 73 4.04 -11.51 1.03
N VAL A 74 3.78 -11.25 2.32
CA VAL A 74 2.83 -12.02 3.14
C VAL A 74 1.39 -11.72 2.75
N LEU A 75 1.01 -10.45 2.68
CA LEU A 75 -0.34 -10.02 2.33
C LEU A 75 -0.68 -10.22 0.85
N GLN A 76 0.33 -10.35 0.00
CA GLN A 76 0.20 -10.45 -1.46
C GLN A 76 -0.61 -9.29 -2.10
N SER A 77 -0.66 -8.16 -1.41
CA SER A 77 -1.38 -6.96 -1.81
C SER A 77 -0.62 -5.70 -1.43
N SER A 78 0.02 -5.07 -2.39
CA SER A 78 0.72 -3.80 -2.16
C SER A 78 -0.24 -2.67 -1.77
N SER A 79 -1.46 -2.67 -2.32
CA SER A 79 -2.47 -1.67 -1.97
C SER A 79 -2.94 -1.79 -0.52
N ALA A 80 -3.10 -3.03 0.00
CA ALA A 80 -3.42 -3.26 1.40
C ALA A 80 -2.26 -2.79 2.31
N THR A 81 -1.01 -3.12 1.97
CA THR A 81 0.16 -2.66 2.72
C THR A 81 0.28 -1.14 2.72
N VAL A 82 0.06 -0.49 1.56
CA VAL A 82 0.06 0.98 1.49
C VAL A 82 -1.08 1.59 2.32
N GLY A 83 -2.25 0.93 2.39
CA GLY A 83 -3.33 1.32 3.29
C GLY A 83 -2.91 1.29 4.77
N ILE A 84 -2.15 0.26 5.19
CA ILE A 84 -1.58 0.18 6.55
C ILE A 84 -0.58 1.32 6.77
N ILE A 85 0.36 1.53 5.84
CA ILE A 85 1.35 2.63 5.92
C ILE A 85 0.65 3.98 6.03
N LEU A 86 -0.39 4.22 5.22
CA LEU A 86 -1.19 5.43 5.25
C LEU A 86 -1.82 5.68 6.63
N LEU A 87 -2.40 4.65 7.23
CA LEU A 87 -2.98 4.75 8.57
C LEU A 87 -1.91 5.02 9.63
N MET A 88 -0.75 4.35 9.56
CA MET A 88 0.37 4.55 10.49
C MET A 88 0.90 5.98 10.41
N VAL A 89 1.11 6.50 9.20
CA VAL A 89 1.56 7.89 9.00
C VAL A 89 0.49 8.89 9.45
N SER A 90 -0.78 8.67 9.12
CA SER A 90 -1.87 9.59 9.51
C SER A 90 -2.10 9.65 11.02
N GLN A 91 -1.71 8.59 11.74
CA GLN A 91 -1.80 8.51 13.20
C GLN A 91 -0.48 8.85 13.91
N ASN A 92 0.52 9.36 13.19
CA ASN A 92 1.85 9.71 13.68
C ASN A 92 2.60 8.52 14.34
N LEU A 93 2.32 7.30 13.91
CA LEU A 93 3.05 6.09 14.31
C LEU A 93 4.30 5.86 13.47
N LEU A 94 4.35 6.42 12.28
CA LEU A 94 5.45 6.32 11.34
C LEU A 94 5.74 7.71 10.76
N GLU A 95 7.01 8.08 10.69
CA GLU A 95 7.42 9.33 10.04
C GLU A 95 7.18 9.27 8.54
N PHE A 96 6.68 10.37 7.97
CA PHE A 96 6.40 10.44 6.54
C PHE A 96 7.66 10.28 5.69
N THR A 97 8.83 10.69 6.17
CA THR A 97 10.13 10.56 5.50
C THR A 97 10.53 9.10 5.24
N ILE A 98 10.06 8.17 6.06
CA ILE A 98 10.32 6.72 5.91
C ILE A 98 9.34 6.05 4.95
N CYS A 99 8.15 6.61 4.79
CA CYS A 99 7.08 6.06 3.96
C CYS A 99 7.53 5.77 2.50
N PRO A 100 8.24 6.64 1.77
CA PRO A 100 8.70 6.36 0.41
C PRO A 100 9.53 5.08 0.32
N PHE A 101 10.42 4.84 1.27
CA PHE A 101 11.26 3.64 1.31
C PHE A 101 10.43 2.37 1.55
N MET A 102 9.44 2.42 2.44
CA MET A 102 8.53 1.29 2.63
C MET A 102 7.73 0.99 1.35
N ILE A 103 7.29 2.00 0.62
CA ILE A 103 6.57 1.84 -0.66
C ILE A 103 7.46 1.19 -1.73
N LEU A 104 8.76 1.53 -1.80
CA LEU A 104 9.70 0.81 -2.66
C LEU A 104 9.75 -0.69 -2.33
N GLY A 105 9.77 -1.02 -1.04
CA GLY A 105 9.66 -2.41 -0.58
C GLY A 105 8.36 -3.07 -1.03
N CYS A 106 7.23 -2.36 -0.95
CA CYS A 106 5.94 -2.86 -1.41
C CYS A 106 5.94 -3.16 -2.91
N ASN A 107 6.61 -2.35 -3.73
CA ASN A 107 6.72 -2.59 -5.18
C ASN A 107 7.45 -3.91 -5.47
N ILE A 108 8.59 -4.16 -4.80
CA ILE A 108 9.33 -5.41 -4.94
C ILE A 108 8.51 -6.58 -4.38
N GLY A 109 7.87 -6.41 -3.21
CA GLY A 109 7.06 -7.43 -2.56
C GLY A 109 5.87 -7.90 -3.41
N SER A 110 5.27 -7.01 -4.18
CA SER A 110 4.17 -7.35 -5.09
C SER A 110 4.57 -8.35 -6.19
N CYS A 111 5.87 -8.46 -6.51
CA CYS A 111 6.37 -9.40 -7.50
C CYS A 111 6.36 -10.86 -7.01
N VAL A 112 6.29 -11.08 -5.68
CA VAL A 112 6.30 -12.43 -5.09
C VAL A 112 5.11 -13.25 -5.57
N SER A 113 3.91 -12.66 -5.60
CA SER A 113 2.69 -13.36 -6.09
C SER A 113 2.82 -13.77 -7.55
N ALA A 114 3.34 -12.91 -8.42
CA ALA A 114 3.57 -13.25 -9.83
C ALA A 114 4.64 -14.35 -9.98
N ARG A 115 5.69 -14.32 -9.16
CA ARG A 115 6.72 -15.37 -9.15
C ARG A 115 6.16 -16.71 -8.69
N VAL A 116 5.41 -16.73 -7.59
CA VAL A 116 4.77 -17.95 -7.09
C VAL A 116 3.80 -18.52 -8.11
N ALA A 117 2.92 -17.69 -8.70
CA ALA A 117 1.99 -18.13 -9.73
C ALA A 117 2.70 -18.69 -10.98
N SER A 118 3.89 -18.17 -11.32
CA SER A 118 4.66 -18.64 -12.48
C SER A 118 5.37 -19.97 -12.28
N LEU A 119 5.52 -20.46 -11.04
CA LEU A 119 6.28 -21.71 -10.75
C LEU A 119 5.71 -22.93 -11.48
N SER A 120 4.39 -23.05 -11.51
CA SER A 120 3.67 -24.12 -12.25
C SER A 120 3.42 -23.78 -13.73
N GLY A 121 3.79 -22.57 -14.16
CA GLY A 121 3.54 -22.07 -15.51
C GLY A 121 4.57 -22.53 -16.55
N LYS A 122 4.23 -22.32 -17.83
CA LYS A 122 5.14 -22.53 -18.96
C LYS A 122 6.33 -21.55 -18.92
N LYS A 123 7.35 -21.80 -19.76
CA LYS A 123 8.59 -20.96 -19.83
C LYS A 123 8.29 -19.46 -19.99
N ASP A 124 7.30 -19.11 -20.79
CA ASP A 124 6.97 -17.70 -21.02
C ASP A 124 6.34 -17.01 -19.80
N ALA A 125 5.53 -17.74 -19.00
CA ALA A 125 5.02 -17.23 -17.72
C ALA A 125 6.17 -16.94 -16.73
N LYS A 126 7.17 -17.82 -16.66
CA LYS A 126 8.38 -17.64 -15.83
C LYS A 126 9.22 -16.46 -16.28
N ARG A 127 9.37 -16.27 -17.60
CA ARG A 127 10.08 -15.13 -18.19
C ARG A 127 9.35 -13.80 -17.89
N ALA A 128 8.04 -13.77 -18.09
CA ALA A 128 7.23 -12.59 -17.80
C ALA A 128 7.33 -12.20 -16.31
N ALA A 129 7.23 -13.16 -15.39
CA ALA A 129 7.38 -12.93 -13.96
C ALA A 129 8.80 -12.47 -13.57
N LEU A 130 9.83 -12.94 -14.28
CA LEU A 130 11.21 -12.48 -14.07
C LEU A 130 11.41 -11.04 -14.56
N ILE A 131 10.89 -10.71 -15.74
CA ILE A 131 10.95 -9.35 -16.30
C ILE A 131 10.22 -8.38 -15.35
N HIS A 132 9.04 -8.74 -14.85
CA HIS A 132 8.30 -7.95 -13.88
C HIS A 132 9.11 -7.71 -12.59
N LEU A 133 9.76 -8.75 -12.05
CA LEU A 133 10.63 -8.61 -10.88
C LEU A 133 11.82 -7.69 -11.17
N LEU A 134 12.54 -7.90 -12.28
CA LEU A 134 13.70 -7.08 -12.64
C LEU A 134 13.32 -5.61 -12.84
N PHE A 135 12.18 -5.34 -13.49
CA PHE A 135 11.68 -4.00 -13.67
C PHE A 135 11.43 -3.30 -12.32
N ASN A 136 10.74 -3.98 -11.40
CA ASN A 136 10.46 -3.41 -10.07
C ASN A 136 11.74 -3.24 -9.23
N VAL A 137 12.67 -4.19 -9.27
CA VAL A 137 13.93 -4.10 -8.53
C VAL A 137 14.79 -2.95 -9.07
N ILE A 138 14.96 -2.85 -10.39
CA ILE A 138 15.75 -1.79 -11.02
C ILE A 138 15.09 -0.42 -10.76
N GLY A 139 13.77 -0.30 -10.98
CA GLY A 139 13.04 0.94 -10.73
C GLY A 139 13.13 1.37 -9.26
N SER A 140 12.98 0.41 -8.33
CA SER A 140 13.13 0.69 -6.90
C SER A 140 14.56 1.08 -6.54
N ALA A 141 15.58 0.47 -7.14
CA ALA A 141 16.99 0.83 -6.90
C ALA A 141 17.30 2.24 -7.39
N VAL A 142 16.84 2.61 -8.58
CA VAL A 142 17.01 3.97 -9.11
C VAL A 142 16.30 4.98 -8.20
N MET A 143 15.06 4.72 -7.83
CA MET A 143 14.30 5.62 -6.97
C MET A 143 14.88 5.70 -5.56
N PHE A 144 15.42 4.60 -5.03
CA PHE A 144 16.14 4.57 -3.77
C PHE A 144 17.34 5.53 -3.76
N LEU A 145 18.16 5.51 -4.84
CA LEU A 145 19.29 6.42 -4.97
C LEU A 145 18.83 7.89 -5.03
N ILE A 146 17.76 8.17 -5.74
CA ILE A 146 17.18 9.53 -5.79
C ILE A 146 16.72 9.95 -4.39
N LEU A 147 16.02 9.08 -3.66
CA LEU A 147 15.54 9.40 -2.31
C LEU A 147 16.68 9.59 -1.31
N LEU A 148 17.76 8.82 -1.41
CA LEU A 148 18.93 9.03 -0.52
C LEU A 148 19.56 10.43 -0.69
N LEU A 149 19.47 11.00 -1.89
CA LEU A 149 20.05 12.30 -2.20
C LEU A 149 19.07 13.47 -1.97
N ALA A 150 17.78 13.21 -2.04
CA ALA A 150 16.75 14.25 -2.14
C ALA A 150 15.47 13.90 -1.35
N ILE A 151 15.59 13.24 -0.18
CA ILE A 151 14.40 12.83 0.59
C ILE A 151 13.60 14.03 1.08
N ASP A 152 14.26 15.07 1.59
CA ASP A 152 13.58 16.23 2.13
C ASP A 152 12.83 17.01 1.02
N PRO A 153 13.46 17.43 -0.09
CA PRO A 153 12.72 18.09 -1.16
C PRO A 153 11.64 17.20 -1.79
N PHE A 154 11.82 15.87 -1.82
CA PHE A 154 10.80 14.95 -2.30
C PHE A 154 9.58 14.92 -1.38
N THR A 155 9.78 14.80 -0.08
CA THR A 155 8.69 14.77 0.92
C THR A 155 7.98 16.10 1.01
N ASP A 156 8.72 17.22 0.96
CA ASP A 156 8.16 18.58 0.92
C ASP A 156 7.28 18.79 -0.31
N MET A 157 7.75 18.34 -1.49
CA MET A 157 6.97 18.40 -2.72
C MET A 157 5.67 17.56 -2.59
N MET A 158 5.75 16.36 -2.03
CA MET A 158 4.57 15.51 -1.84
C MET A 158 3.57 16.14 -0.86
N LEU A 159 4.04 16.72 0.23
CA LEU A 159 3.20 17.46 1.18
C LEU A 159 2.55 18.68 0.55
N TYR A 160 3.31 19.45 -0.23
CA TYR A 160 2.79 20.63 -0.93
C TYR A 160 1.66 20.26 -1.91
N ILE A 161 1.87 19.26 -2.78
CA ILE A 161 0.87 18.79 -3.76
C ILE A 161 -0.38 18.23 -3.04
N SER A 162 -0.19 17.67 -1.85
CA SER A 162 -1.27 17.06 -1.07
C SER A 162 -2.01 18.06 -0.17
N GLY A 163 -1.60 19.33 -0.17
CA GLY A 163 -2.18 20.35 0.70
C GLY A 163 -1.92 20.09 2.20
N GLY A 164 -0.78 19.51 2.55
CA GLY A 164 -0.39 19.17 3.92
C GLY A 164 -1.10 17.96 4.51
N ASN A 165 -1.94 17.25 3.75
CA ASN A 165 -2.65 16.06 4.23
C ASN A 165 -1.77 14.82 4.10
N LEU A 166 -1.34 14.25 5.23
CA LEU A 166 -0.43 13.11 5.29
C LEU A 166 -0.98 11.86 4.57
N ALA A 167 -2.24 11.52 4.76
CA ALA A 167 -2.85 10.36 4.09
C ALA A 167 -2.83 10.52 2.57
N ARG A 168 -3.16 11.72 2.07
CA ARG A 168 -3.08 12.04 0.64
C ARG A 168 -1.64 12.02 0.14
N SER A 169 -0.69 12.47 0.95
CA SER A 169 0.74 12.44 0.60
C SER A 169 1.23 11.01 0.40
N VAL A 170 0.89 10.09 1.28
CA VAL A 170 1.20 8.65 1.12
C VAL A 170 0.60 8.08 -0.17
N ALA A 171 -0.66 8.40 -0.47
CA ALA A 171 -1.31 7.96 -1.70
C ALA A 171 -0.63 8.52 -2.95
N ASN A 172 -0.22 9.79 -2.92
CA ASN A 172 0.50 10.45 -4.02
C ASN A 172 1.91 9.85 -4.21
N VAL A 173 2.64 9.58 -3.12
CA VAL A 173 3.92 8.86 -3.17
C VAL A 173 3.74 7.49 -3.84
N HIS A 174 2.75 6.71 -3.43
CA HIS A 174 2.47 5.41 -4.03
C HIS A 174 2.15 5.52 -5.52
N THR A 175 1.34 6.51 -5.91
CA THR A 175 0.96 6.72 -7.33
C THR A 175 2.16 7.10 -8.20
N LEU A 176 3.07 7.92 -7.66
CA LEU A 176 4.26 8.35 -8.39
C LEU A 176 5.30 7.24 -8.55
N MET A 177 5.41 6.35 -7.55
CA MET A 177 6.43 5.31 -7.48
C MET A 177 6.01 3.98 -8.12
N LYS A 178 4.77 3.84 -8.58
CA LYS A 178 4.24 2.61 -9.18
C LYS A 178 4.19 2.70 -10.69
#